data_3ab4bdcbb1126a2668bb26e0974473ac
#
_entry.id   3ab4bdcbb1126a2668bb26e0974473ac
#
_cell.length_a   1.000
_cell.length_b   1.000
_cell.length_c   1.000
_cell.angle_alpha   90.00
_cell.angle_beta   90.00
_cell.angle_gamma   90.00
#
_symmetry.space_group_name_H-M   'P 1'
#
loop_
_entity.id
_entity.type
_entity.pdbx_description
1 polymer ?
#
loop_
_entity_poly.entity_id
_entity_poly.type
_entity_poly.pdbx_seq_one_letter_code
_entity_poly.pdbx_strand_id
1 'polypeptide(L)'
;MDLHHPIYREFPEHRETIKRLKGSDNEFHHLFDEYHKLDDEIYRIEEEIDFATDQEIIELKMRRAKLKDAIYRQICHAPMAMAADTTVLRATAH
;
A
#
# COMPACT_ATOMS: atom_id res chain seq x y z
N MET A 1 0.83 20.65 8.44
CA MET A 1 0.44 19.73 7.34
C MET A 1 1.07 18.36 7.56
N ASP A 2 0.28 17.32 7.36
CA ASP A 2 0.75 15.96 7.55
C ASP A 2 1.40 15.45 6.26
N LEU A 3 2.67 15.11 6.32
CA LEU A 3 3.43 14.63 5.17
C LEU A 3 3.35 13.13 4.98
N HIS A 4 2.65 12.43 5.87
CA HIS A 4 2.47 10.99 5.73
C HIS A 4 1.45 10.67 4.63
N HIS A 5 1.64 9.50 4.02
CA HIS A 5 0.77 9.03 2.95
C HIS A 5 0.22 7.65 3.30
N PRO A 6 -0.62 7.54 4.34
CA PRO A 6 -1.13 6.23 4.74
C PRO A 6 -1.99 5.61 3.65
N ILE A 7 -1.96 4.28 3.58
CA ILE A 7 -2.67 3.56 2.53
C ILE A 7 -4.17 3.86 2.53
N TYR A 8 -4.78 4.01 3.69
CA TYR A 8 -6.20 4.33 3.77
C TYR A 8 -6.52 5.69 3.14
N ARG A 9 -5.59 6.62 3.22
CA ARG A 9 -5.75 7.94 2.61
C ARG A 9 -5.51 7.88 1.10
N GLU A 10 -4.54 7.06 0.68
CA GLU A 10 -4.21 6.94 -0.74
C GLU A 10 -5.30 6.21 -1.52
N PHE A 11 -6.00 5.28 -0.88
CA PHE A 11 -7.04 4.48 -1.52
C PHE A 11 -8.31 4.47 -0.67
N PRO A 12 -8.95 5.63 -0.49
CA PRO A 12 -10.10 5.71 0.42
C PRO A 12 -11.28 4.85 -0.01
N GLU A 13 -11.44 4.62 -1.32
CA GLU A 13 -12.55 3.82 -1.83
C GLU A 13 -12.32 2.32 -1.61
N HIS A 14 -11.12 1.94 -1.17
CA HIS A 14 -10.79 0.53 -0.94
C HIS A 14 -10.62 0.18 0.53
N ARG A 15 -11.12 1.02 1.42
CA ARG A 15 -10.91 0.86 2.85
C ARG A 15 -11.32 -0.51 3.36
N GLU A 16 -12.49 -0.99 2.95
CA GLU A 16 -12.98 -2.28 3.42
C GLU A 16 -12.15 -3.43 2.91
N THR A 17 -11.74 -3.36 1.65
CA THR A 17 -10.87 -4.39 1.07
C THR A 17 -9.54 -4.43 1.81
N ILE A 18 -8.96 -3.26 2.10
CA ILE A 18 -7.69 -3.17 2.81
C ILE A 18 -7.81 -3.81 4.19
N LYS A 19 -8.87 -3.49 4.93
CA LYS A 19 -9.08 -4.07 6.26
C LYS A 19 -9.16 -5.59 6.19
N ARG A 20 -9.90 -6.09 5.22
CA ARG A 20 -10.07 -7.54 5.06
C ARG A 20 -8.75 -8.22 4.74
N LEU A 21 -7.99 -7.65 3.82
CA LEU A 21 -6.70 -8.22 3.44
C LEU A 21 -5.70 -8.19 4.58
N LYS A 22 -5.68 -7.11 5.35
CA LYS A 22 -4.81 -7.03 6.52
C LYS A 22 -5.08 -8.16 7.52
N GLY A 23 -6.34 -8.54 7.64
CA GLY A 23 -6.71 -9.56 8.59
C GLY A 23 -6.59 -10.98 8.09
N SER A 24 -6.52 -11.19 6.77
CA SER A 24 -6.58 -12.53 6.21
C SER A 24 -5.41 -12.92 5.32
N ASP A 25 -4.57 -11.97 4.95
CA ASP A 25 -3.46 -12.22 4.03
C ASP A 25 -2.16 -11.73 4.64
N ASN A 26 -1.30 -12.68 5.02
CA ASN A 26 -0.03 -12.35 5.67
C ASN A 26 0.90 -11.55 4.77
N GLU A 27 0.89 -11.85 3.49
CA GLU A 27 1.73 -11.13 2.55
C GLU A 27 1.29 -9.68 2.42
N PHE A 28 -0.03 -9.45 2.34
CA PHE A 28 -0.57 -8.10 2.29
C PHE A 28 -0.23 -7.35 3.58
N HIS A 29 -0.39 -7.99 4.72
CA HIS A 29 -0.08 -7.39 6.01
C HIS A 29 1.39 -6.94 6.05
N HIS A 30 2.28 -7.80 5.55
CA HIS A 30 3.70 -7.50 5.50
C HIS A 30 3.99 -6.28 4.61
N LEU A 31 3.38 -6.24 3.43
CA LEU A 31 3.52 -5.11 2.50
C LEU A 31 3.00 -3.82 3.13
N PHE A 32 1.87 -3.91 3.81
CA PHE A 32 1.25 -2.78 4.46
C PHE A 32 2.18 -2.20 5.55
N ASP A 33 2.74 -3.09 6.38
CA ASP A 33 3.65 -2.67 7.44
C ASP A 33 4.94 -2.07 6.87
N GLU A 34 5.49 -2.69 5.85
CA GLU A 34 6.70 -2.21 5.20
C GLU A 34 6.49 -0.83 4.61
N TYR A 35 5.35 -0.64 3.96
CA TYR A 35 5.02 0.66 3.39
C TYR A 35 4.97 1.75 4.46
N HIS A 36 4.31 1.46 5.57
CA HIS A 36 4.16 2.47 6.61
C HIS A 36 5.44 2.76 7.36
N LYS A 37 6.30 1.75 7.53
CA LYS A 37 7.63 1.96 8.10
C LYS A 37 8.45 2.89 7.21
N LEU A 38 8.38 2.65 5.91
CA LEU A 38 9.13 3.45 4.95
C LEU A 38 8.59 4.86 4.87
N ASP A 39 7.27 5.00 4.88
CA ASP A 39 6.62 6.29 4.86
C ASP A 39 7.03 7.12 6.09
N ASP A 40 7.08 6.47 7.25
CA ASP A 40 7.50 7.13 8.48
C ASP A 40 8.96 7.57 8.41
N GLU A 41 9.81 6.74 7.85
CA GLU A 41 11.23 7.07 7.69
C GLU A 41 11.41 8.30 6.80
N ILE A 42 10.68 8.34 5.68
CA ILE A 42 10.73 9.49 4.77
C ILE A 42 10.23 10.75 5.47
N TYR A 43 9.14 10.60 6.24
CA TYR A 43 8.59 11.71 7.00
C TYR A 43 9.64 12.30 7.95
N ARG A 44 10.34 11.43 8.68
CA ARG A 44 11.34 11.87 9.66
C ARG A 44 12.48 12.60 8.97
N ILE A 45 12.88 12.15 7.79
CA ILE A 45 13.92 12.83 7.02
C ILE A 45 13.44 14.19 6.54
N GLU A 46 12.23 14.25 6.02
CA GLU A 46 11.66 15.49 5.49
C GLU A 46 11.40 16.52 6.60
N GLU A 47 11.13 16.04 7.82
CA GLU A 47 10.97 16.92 8.98
C GLU A 47 12.31 17.20 9.67
N GLU A 48 13.41 16.76 9.07
CA GLU A 48 14.76 16.99 9.57
C GLU A 48 15.01 16.38 10.95
N ILE A 49 14.27 15.33 11.26
CA ILE A 49 14.49 14.56 12.48
C ILE A 49 15.64 13.58 12.25
N ASP A 50 15.68 12.97 11.07
CA ASP A 50 16.75 12.07 10.68
C ASP A 50 17.49 12.64 9.48
N PHE A 51 18.71 12.13 9.24
CA PHE A 51 19.56 12.57 8.16
C PHE A 51 19.55 11.59 7.00
N ALA A 52 19.57 12.14 5.77
CA ALA A 52 19.78 11.32 4.58
C ALA A 52 20.32 12.23 3.48
N THR A 53 21.09 11.64 2.56
CA THR A 53 21.53 12.36 1.37
C THR A 53 20.35 12.46 0.40
N ASP A 54 20.49 13.36 -0.58
CA ASP A 54 19.47 13.50 -1.62
C ASP A 54 19.26 12.17 -2.35
N GLN A 55 20.34 11.46 -2.62
CA GLN A 55 20.26 10.17 -3.29
C GLN A 55 19.50 9.16 -2.45
N GLU A 56 19.78 9.14 -1.15
CA GLU A 56 19.09 8.20 -0.25
C GLU A 56 17.61 8.46 -0.19
N ILE A 57 17.19 9.73 -0.11
CA ILE A 57 15.77 10.01 -0.02
C ILE A 57 15.05 9.71 -1.33
N ILE A 58 15.73 9.91 -2.46
CA ILE A 58 15.16 9.53 -3.76
C ILE A 58 14.92 8.03 -3.80
N GLU A 59 15.89 7.24 -3.34
CA GLU A 59 15.75 5.78 -3.32
C GLU A 59 14.62 5.33 -2.41
N LEU A 60 14.48 5.96 -1.26
CA LEU A 60 13.41 5.64 -0.33
C LEU A 60 12.04 5.94 -0.94
N LYS A 61 11.92 7.09 -1.60
CA LYS A 61 10.66 7.45 -2.24
C LYS A 61 10.30 6.51 -3.39
N MET A 62 11.30 6.07 -4.14
CA MET A 62 11.08 5.10 -5.21
C MET A 62 10.61 3.77 -4.64
N ARG A 63 11.20 3.34 -3.54
CA ARG A 63 10.79 2.11 -2.88
C ARG A 63 9.36 2.23 -2.35
N ARG A 64 9.02 3.39 -1.78
CA ARG A 64 7.66 3.63 -1.29
C ARG A 64 6.66 3.53 -2.44
N ALA A 65 6.98 4.11 -3.59
CA ALA A 65 6.11 4.04 -4.75
C ALA A 65 5.92 2.61 -5.23
N LYS A 66 6.98 1.81 -5.22
CA LYS A 66 6.90 0.40 -5.62
C LYS A 66 6.03 -0.41 -4.66
N LEU A 67 6.17 -0.14 -3.37
CA LEU A 67 5.33 -0.82 -2.37
C LEU A 67 3.87 -0.44 -2.53
N LYS A 68 3.60 0.84 -2.80
CA LYS A 68 2.24 1.30 -3.04
C LYS A 68 1.63 0.60 -4.25
N ASP A 69 2.41 0.44 -5.33
CA ASP A 69 1.95 -0.27 -6.51
C ASP A 69 1.66 -1.73 -6.21
N ALA A 70 2.52 -2.39 -5.42
CA ALA A 70 2.32 -3.78 -5.05
C ALA A 70 1.05 -3.93 -4.21
N ILE A 71 0.84 -3.01 -3.28
CA ILE A 71 -0.36 -3.01 -2.44
C ILE A 71 -1.60 -2.83 -3.29
N TYR A 72 -1.55 -1.88 -4.22
CA TYR A 72 -2.68 -1.61 -5.10
C TYR A 72 -3.02 -2.83 -5.95
N ARG A 73 -2.00 -3.52 -6.46
CA ARG A 73 -2.24 -4.74 -7.23
C ARG A 73 -2.92 -5.82 -6.41
N GLN A 74 -2.52 -5.96 -5.14
CA GLN A 74 -3.17 -6.89 -4.24
C GLN A 74 -4.64 -6.53 -4.02
N ILE A 75 -4.92 -5.24 -3.87
CA ILE A 75 -6.28 -4.76 -3.70
C ILE A 75 -7.13 -5.09 -4.93
N CYS A 76 -6.59 -4.82 -6.11
CA CYS A 76 -7.31 -5.04 -7.35
C CYS A 76 -7.54 -6.51 -7.65
N HIS A 77 -6.64 -7.38 -7.18
CA HIS A 77 -6.77 -8.82 -7.41
C HIS A 77 -7.48 -9.55 -6.28
N ALA A 78 -7.84 -8.84 -5.20
CA ALA A 78 -8.55 -9.47 -4.09
C ALA A 78 -9.95 -9.87 -4.52
N PRO A 79 -10.40 -11.06 -4.13
CA PRO A 79 -11.78 -11.44 -4.43
C PRO A 79 -12.74 -10.54 -3.67
N MET A 80 -13.77 -10.11 -4.37
CA MET A 80 -14.81 -9.32 -3.73
C MET A 80 -15.59 -10.20 -2.77
N ALA A 81 -16.07 -9.61 -1.71
CA ALA A 81 -16.83 -10.35 -0.72
C ALA A 81 -18.06 -11.02 -1.34
N MET A 82 -18.64 -10.42 -2.34
CA MET A 82 -19.80 -10.97 -3.00
C MET A 82 -19.44 -11.72 -4.25
N ALA A 83 -18.43 -11.84 -4.55
CA ALA A 83 -18.06 -12.26 -5.82
C ALA A 83 -18.31 -13.56 -6.35
N ALA A 84 -18.57 -12.90 -6.58
CA ALA A 84 -18.49 -13.39 -7.02
C ALA A 84 -18.42 -13.75 -7.78
N ASP A 85 -18.84 -13.52 -7.99
CA ASP A 85 -18.81 -13.80 -8.55
C ASP A 85 -18.43 -13.79 -9.40
N THR A 86 -18.75 -13.62 -9.67
CA THR A 86 -18.45 -13.62 -10.27
C THR A 86 -17.71 -13.73 -11.01
N THR A 87 -18.16 -13.77 -11.28
CA THR A 87 -17.53 -13.96 -11.76
C THR A 87 -16.90 -14.16 -12.48
N VAL A 88 -17.40 -14.14 -12.81
CA VAL A 88 -16.87 -14.40 -13.19
C VAL A 88 -16.18 -14.39 -13.86
N LEU A 89 -16.76 -14.24 -14.19
CA LEU A 89 -16.21 -14.21 -14.58
C LEU A 89 -15.28 -14.22 -15.09
N ARG A 90 -15.56 -14.15 -15.39
CA ARG A 90 -14.73 -14.13 -15.57
C ARG A 90 -13.91 -14.40 -16.06
N ALA A 91 -14.36 -14.44 -16.29
CA ALA A 91 -13.65 -14.66 -16.44
C ALA A 91 -12.80 -14.64 -17.08
N THR A 92 -13.38 -14.69 -17.48
CA THR A 92 -12.67 -14.70 -17.79
C THR A 92 -11.70 -14.43 -18.25
N ALA A 93 -12.02 -14.29 -18.35
CA ALA A 93 -11.19 -14.06 -18.51
C ALA A 93 -10.16 -14.03 -18.74
N HIS A 94 -10.41 -14.09 -19.15
CA HIS A 94 -9.51 -14.08 -18.98
C HIS A 94 -8.87 -14.04 -19.18
#